data_e6ea2aba15eb43435a3f1d902bf9250c
#
_entry.id   e6ea2aba15eb43435a3f1d902bf9250c
#
_cell.length_a   1.000
_cell.length_b   1.000
_cell.length_c   1.000
_cell.angle_alpha   90.00
_cell.angle_beta   90.00
_cell.angle_gamma   90.00
#
_symmetry.space_group_name_H-M   'P 1'
#
loop_
_entity.id
_entity.type
_entity.pdbx_description
1 polymer ?
#
loop_
_entity_poly.entity_id
_entity_poly.type
_entity_poly.pdbx_seq_one_letter_code
_entity_poly.pdbx_strand_id
1 'polypeptide(L)'
;MTTLAGSAAKISDEALEELRMTIRGAVLTPDDPGYAGVRAAYNAMYPGRPSIVIQATGAADVIDAVNFARTNGLIVAVRGGGHSVAGLSSIDGGLLIDLAAMNGVDVDLENKTVRVQGGALVGDMDRETQIHGLVAPCGVVSDTGVAGLTLGGGEGWVRRKYGLSIDNLVSAQVVTADGRLLTASADTNPDLFWGIRGGGGNFGVVTSFTFKVHPLGPMVAFAGVFHSVDNAPEVYRAYRDWAKTVPNEISTLIGCTTLPASEHTPPEIHNTPMIVTGAVYAGDPEEGMKVIQPLREIGNPIADISDIIPFSGVQSAFDEFFQRGSLRSYWKSTYVNDLTDDVLDVVVNKAQNRPHERVFVVTFMMGGAINDVGPEDTAYSERSANWMVSIDGNWHKEKDDDKVISWVRDAWAEVHALGTGSVYLNFTSIVDEPTNVGVDSAHGRNLKRLAELKAKYDPNNFFRMNNNIAPA
;
A
#
# COMPACT_ATOMS: atom_id res chain seq x y z
N MET A 1 25.94 13.99 7.62
CA MET A 1 24.50 13.78 7.33
C MET A 1 24.14 14.46 6.02
N THR A 2 23.13 14.01 5.32
CA THR A 2 22.69 14.60 4.06
C THR A 2 21.69 15.72 4.33
N THR A 3 21.91 16.87 3.73
CA THR A 3 21.00 18.03 3.83
C THR A 3 19.96 18.05 2.69
N LEU A 4 18.93 18.86 2.82
CA LEU A 4 17.98 19.17 1.76
C LEU A 4 18.64 19.68 0.46
N ALA A 5 19.81 20.32 0.59
CA ALA A 5 20.61 20.79 -0.55
C ALA A 5 21.55 19.73 -1.14
N GLY A 6 21.53 18.50 -0.61
CA GLY A 6 22.41 17.40 -1.04
C GLY A 6 23.85 17.52 -0.55
N SER A 7 24.16 18.52 0.30
CA SER A 7 25.49 18.70 0.91
C SER A 7 25.61 17.92 2.21
N ALA A 8 26.86 17.68 2.67
CA ALA A 8 27.12 17.09 3.97
C ALA A 8 26.95 18.12 5.10
N ALA A 9 26.13 17.79 6.11
CA ALA A 9 26.06 18.56 7.37
C ALA A 9 26.67 17.75 8.51
N LYS A 10 27.30 18.41 9.46
CA LYS A 10 27.74 17.84 10.73
C LYS A 10 26.85 18.38 11.84
N ILE A 11 26.15 17.48 12.52
CA ILE A 11 25.42 17.81 13.76
C ILE A 11 26.43 17.68 14.91
N SER A 12 26.41 18.65 15.83
CA SER A 12 27.29 18.58 17.01
C SER A 12 26.75 17.54 18.00
N ASP A 13 27.66 17.01 18.81
CA ASP A 13 27.31 16.03 19.84
C ASP A 13 26.35 16.66 20.87
N GLU A 14 26.52 17.97 21.18
CA GLU A 14 25.60 18.70 22.05
C GLU A 14 24.19 18.78 21.51
N ALA A 15 24.02 19.07 20.21
CA ALA A 15 22.69 19.13 19.57
C ALA A 15 22.02 17.74 19.53
N LEU A 16 22.81 16.67 19.37
CA LEU A 16 22.30 15.31 19.41
C LEU A 16 21.85 14.90 20.84
N GLU A 17 22.63 15.29 21.85
CA GLU A 17 22.28 15.04 23.26
C GLU A 17 21.04 15.86 23.68
N GLU A 18 20.93 17.12 23.25
CA GLU A 18 19.71 17.92 23.45
C GLU A 18 18.49 17.24 22.82
N LEU A 19 18.61 16.72 21.59
CA LEU A 19 17.57 15.97 20.93
C LEU A 19 17.16 14.72 21.75
N ARG A 20 18.15 13.97 22.26
CA ARG A 20 17.91 12.78 23.11
C ARG A 20 17.18 13.12 24.41
N MET A 21 17.42 14.29 24.98
CA MET A 21 16.69 14.74 26.19
C MET A 21 15.27 15.21 25.89
N THR A 22 14.97 15.65 24.67
CA THR A 22 13.68 16.17 24.28
C THR A 22 12.73 15.05 23.82
N ILE A 23 13.23 14.11 23.03
CA ILE A 23 12.45 12.98 22.50
C ILE A 23 12.17 11.97 23.61
N ARG A 24 10.91 11.60 23.80
CA ARG A 24 10.51 10.54 24.74
C ARG A 24 10.85 9.14 24.21
N GLY A 25 10.78 8.96 22.90
CA GLY A 25 11.17 7.72 22.23
C GLY A 25 12.69 7.56 22.14
N ALA A 26 13.15 6.68 21.25
CA ALA A 26 14.59 6.47 21.05
C ALA A 26 15.14 7.36 19.94
N VAL A 27 16.36 7.90 20.16
CA VAL A 27 17.16 8.56 19.13
C VAL A 27 18.40 7.71 18.90
N LEU A 28 18.49 7.06 17.73
CA LEU A 28 19.52 6.09 17.39
C LEU A 28 20.41 6.62 16.26
N THR A 29 21.70 6.44 16.42
CA THR A 29 22.74 6.64 15.40
C THR A 29 23.34 5.30 14.98
N PRO A 30 24.14 5.23 13.91
CA PRO A 30 24.77 3.97 13.46
C PRO A 30 25.57 3.22 14.54
N ASP A 31 26.07 3.94 15.54
CA ASP A 31 26.89 3.36 16.63
C ASP A 31 26.04 2.85 17.81
N ASP A 32 24.74 3.14 17.83
CA ASP A 32 23.86 2.76 18.93
C ASP A 32 23.37 1.31 18.82
N PRO A 33 23.29 0.57 19.94
CA PRO A 33 22.66 -0.74 19.99
C PRO A 33 21.21 -0.68 19.47
N GLY A 34 20.80 -1.65 18.63
CA GLY A 34 19.44 -1.69 18.06
C GLY A 34 19.28 -0.96 16.73
N TYR A 35 20.20 -0.05 16.35
CA TYR A 35 20.11 0.68 15.08
C TYR A 35 19.93 -0.26 13.86
N ALA A 36 20.67 -1.37 13.80
CA ALA A 36 20.55 -2.31 12.69
C ALA A 36 19.16 -2.91 12.53
N GLY A 37 18.46 -3.16 13.65
CA GLY A 37 17.09 -3.69 13.65
C GLY A 37 16.04 -2.69 13.17
N VAL A 38 16.22 -1.40 13.50
CA VAL A 38 15.22 -0.36 13.17
C VAL A 38 15.38 0.25 11.79
N ARG A 39 16.54 0.11 11.13
CA ARG A 39 16.77 0.67 9.80
C ARG A 39 16.13 -0.13 8.65
N ALA A 40 15.82 -1.40 8.88
CA ALA A 40 15.32 -2.30 7.85
C ALA A 40 13.93 -1.87 7.34
N ALA A 41 13.79 -1.75 6.00
CA ALA A 41 12.53 -1.53 5.31
C ALA A 41 12.07 -2.84 4.64
N TYR A 42 10.87 -2.84 4.05
CA TYR A 42 10.32 -3.97 3.31
C TYR A 42 11.23 -4.39 2.16
N ASN A 43 11.55 -3.47 1.26
CA ASN A 43 12.31 -3.76 0.04
C ASN A 43 13.82 -3.81 0.30
N ALA A 44 14.41 -4.99 0.16
CA ALA A 44 15.85 -5.22 0.36
C ALA A 44 16.76 -4.51 -0.65
N MET A 45 16.22 -3.95 -1.75
CA MET A 45 16.98 -3.09 -2.67
C MET A 45 17.41 -1.76 -2.00
N TYR A 46 16.65 -1.32 -1.00
CA TYR A 46 16.83 -0.03 -0.33
C TYR A 46 17.08 -0.23 1.17
N PRO A 47 18.24 -0.80 1.57
CA PRO A 47 18.51 -1.11 2.97
C PRO A 47 18.59 0.14 3.86
N GLY A 48 18.82 1.32 3.27
CA GLY A 48 18.95 2.62 3.92
C GLY A 48 19.99 2.67 5.05
N ARG A 49 20.64 3.81 5.18
CA ARG A 49 21.59 4.10 6.28
C ARG A 49 21.33 5.51 6.82
N PRO A 50 20.18 5.74 7.48
CA PRO A 50 19.89 7.03 8.08
C PRO A 50 20.97 7.40 9.10
N SER A 51 21.39 8.66 9.13
CA SER A 51 22.34 9.12 10.14
C SER A 51 21.71 9.22 11.53
N ILE A 52 20.40 9.48 11.58
CA ILE A 52 19.61 9.50 12.82
C ILE A 52 18.30 8.78 12.55
N VAL A 53 17.89 7.92 13.46
CA VAL A 53 16.55 7.34 13.53
C VAL A 53 15.88 7.86 14.79
N ILE A 54 14.69 8.48 14.66
CA ILE A 54 13.85 8.87 15.78
C ILE A 54 12.66 7.93 15.83
N GLN A 55 12.61 7.05 16.82
CA GLN A 55 11.46 6.19 17.08
C GLN A 55 10.44 6.97 17.92
N ALA A 56 9.53 7.66 17.23
CA ALA A 56 8.52 8.49 17.89
C ALA A 56 7.48 7.64 18.64
N THR A 57 7.11 8.09 19.84
CA THR A 57 6.08 7.47 20.69
C THR A 57 4.82 8.33 20.80
N GLY A 58 4.83 9.52 20.22
CA GLY A 58 3.70 10.43 20.19
C GLY A 58 3.91 11.61 19.26
N ALA A 59 2.87 12.41 19.05
CA ALA A 59 2.91 13.57 18.18
C ALA A 59 3.95 14.62 18.61
N ALA A 60 4.26 14.73 19.90
CA ALA A 60 5.29 15.64 20.40
C ALA A 60 6.67 15.24 19.86
N ASP A 61 7.05 13.96 19.93
CA ASP A 61 8.32 13.48 19.37
C ASP A 61 8.41 13.78 17.86
N VAL A 62 7.29 13.64 17.12
CA VAL A 62 7.24 13.97 15.69
C VAL A 62 7.44 15.45 15.43
N ILE A 63 6.84 16.34 16.27
CA ILE A 63 7.02 17.78 16.18
C ILE A 63 8.50 18.13 16.41
N ASP A 64 9.10 17.57 17.45
CA ASP A 64 10.50 17.84 17.80
C ASP A 64 11.45 17.33 16.71
N ALA A 65 11.18 16.13 16.15
CA ALA A 65 11.93 15.56 15.03
C ALA A 65 11.87 16.45 13.78
N VAL A 66 10.67 16.94 13.42
CA VAL A 66 10.46 17.85 12.27
C VAL A 66 11.19 19.16 12.50
N ASN A 67 11.06 19.76 13.69
CA ASN A 67 11.73 21.01 14.03
C ASN A 67 13.26 20.86 14.03
N PHE A 68 13.79 19.78 14.61
CA PHE A 68 15.21 19.49 14.60
C PHE A 68 15.73 19.34 13.17
N ALA A 69 15.08 18.54 12.34
CA ALA A 69 15.49 18.34 10.96
C ALA A 69 15.44 19.64 10.14
N ARG A 70 14.39 20.43 10.31
CA ARG A 70 14.21 21.71 9.64
C ARG A 70 15.30 22.72 10.05
N THR A 71 15.57 22.88 11.34
CA THR A 71 16.59 23.80 11.87
C THR A 71 17.97 23.46 11.37
N ASN A 72 18.26 22.16 11.23
CA ASN A 72 19.56 21.67 10.75
C ASN A 72 19.61 21.42 9.24
N GLY A 73 18.53 21.72 8.50
CA GLY A 73 18.44 21.58 7.05
C GLY A 73 18.57 20.12 6.58
N LEU A 74 18.19 19.13 7.40
CA LEU A 74 18.34 17.71 7.09
C LEU A 74 17.25 17.24 6.13
N ILE A 75 17.60 16.29 5.25
CA ILE A 75 16.62 15.53 4.48
C ILE A 75 15.94 14.51 5.39
N VAL A 76 14.62 14.33 5.24
CA VAL A 76 13.80 13.50 6.13
C VAL A 76 13.04 12.44 5.34
N ALA A 77 13.09 11.21 5.81
CA ALA A 77 12.14 10.17 5.45
C ALA A 77 11.21 9.87 6.62
N VAL A 78 9.99 9.43 6.32
CA VAL A 78 8.99 9.01 7.31
C VAL A 78 8.63 7.57 7.08
N ARG A 79 8.61 6.77 8.15
CA ARG A 79 8.21 5.38 8.13
C ARG A 79 7.01 5.13 9.05
N GLY A 80 5.86 4.74 8.45
CA GLY A 80 4.79 4.08 9.16
C GLY A 80 5.10 2.58 9.26
N GLY A 81 4.38 1.72 8.51
CA GLY A 81 4.70 0.29 8.46
C GLY A 81 5.92 -0.10 7.62
N GLY A 82 6.55 0.81 6.87
CA GLY A 82 7.79 0.54 6.12
C GLY A 82 7.64 -0.34 4.88
N HIS A 83 6.45 -0.49 4.32
CA HIS A 83 6.11 -1.40 3.22
C HIS A 83 6.28 -0.78 1.81
N SER A 84 7.02 0.31 1.67
CA SER A 84 7.24 0.98 0.38
C SER A 84 8.09 0.14 -0.56
N VAL A 85 7.52 -0.30 -1.69
CA VAL A 85 8.26 -0.98 -2.77
C VAL A 85 9.25 -0.05 -3.46
N ALA A 86 8.97 1.25 -3.49
CA ALA A 86 9.86 2.28 -4.04
C ALA A 86 10.99 2.70 -3.08
N GLY A 87 11.10 2.08 -1.88
CA GLY A 87 12.15 2.39 -0.89
C GLY A 87 11.98 3.72 -0.16
N LEU A 88 10.85 4.41 -0.31
CA LEU A 88 10.62 5.77 0.20
C LEU A 88 10.47 5.85 1.72
N SER A 89 10.36 4.71 2.41
CA SER A 89 10.33 4.61 3.88
C SER A 89 11.71 4.45 4.50
N SER A 90 12.78 4.68 3.73
CA SER A 90 14.17 4.63 4.15
C SER A 90 14.97 5.76 3.51
N ILE A 91 16.20 6.02 4.00
CA ILE A 91 17.05 7.10 3.52
C ILE A 91 18.52 6.83 3.86
N ASP A 92 19.42 7.32 3.01
CA ASP A 92 20.85 7.34 3.30
C ASP A 92 21.28 8.71 3.82
N GLY A 93 21.97 8.72 4.96
CA GLY A 93 22.62 9.93 5.51
C GLY A 93 21.67 11.01 6.07
N GLY A 94 20.35 10.85 5.95
CA GLY A 94 19.33 11.76 6.47
C GLY A 94 18.81 11.39 7.85
N LEU A 95 17.66 11.97 8.22
CA LEU A 95 16.91 11.65 9.43
C LEU A 95 15.67 10.81 9.06
N LEU A 96 15.49 9.68 9.73
CA LEU A 96 14.30 8.84 9.62
C LEU A 96 13.40 9.05 10.83
N ILE A 97 12.17 9.51 10.60
CA ILE A 97 11.10 9.51 11.61
C ILE A 97 10.37 8.16 11.51
N ASP A 98 10.58 7.31 12.51
CA ASP A 98 9.97 6.00 12.61
C ASP A 98 8.77 6.03 13.55
N LEU A 99 7.60 5.73 13.02
CA LEU A 99 6.34 5.72 13.76
C LEU A 99 5.98 4.34 14.33
N ALA A 100 6.81 3.31 14.16
CA ALA A 100 6.47 1.93 14.53
C ALA A 100 6.02 1.75 15.99
N ALA A 101 6.50 2.59 16.91
CA ALA A 101 6.07 2.60 18.31
C ALA A 101 4.71 3.32 18.53
N MET A 102 4.18 3.98 17.51
CA MET A 102 2.85 4.63 17.52
C MET A 102 1.85 3.71 16.82
N ASN A 103 1.53 2.57 17.39
CA ASN A 103 0.69 1.52 16.80
C ASN A 103 -0.64 1.29 17.53
N GLY A 104 -1.05 2.21 18.40
CA GLY A 104 -2.32 2.11 19.11
C GLY A 104 -3.53 2.16 18.18
N VAL A 105 -4.52 1.30 18.46
CA VAL A 105 -5.82 1.22 17.81
C VAL A 105 -6.90 1.34 18.86
N ASP A 106 -7.89 2.21 18.63
CA ASP A 106 -8.99 2.46 19.56
C ASP A 106 -10.33 2.48 18.82
N VAL A 107 -11.22 1.54 19.16
CA VAL A 107 -12.52 1.37 18.50
C VAL A 107 -13.61 2.09 19.29
N ASP A 108 -14.27 3.04 18.64
CA ASP A 108 -15.42 3.76 19.17
C ASP A 108 -16.73 3.17 18.59
N LEU A 109 -17.39 2.34 19.38
CA LEU A 109 -18.63 1.67 18.98
C LEU A 109 -19.82 2.63 18.89
N GLU A 110 -19.83 3.70 19.67
CA GLU A 110 -20.92 4.69 19.67
C GLU A 110 -20.91 5.49 18.37
N ASN A 111 -19.72 5.97 17.95
CA ASN A 111 -19.56 6.75 16.73
C ASN A 111 -19.28 5.88 15.49
N LYS A 112 -19.15 4.55 15.67
CA LYS A 112 -18.80 3.60 14.61
C LYS A 112 -17.53 4.03 13.86
N THR A 113 -16.49 4.32 14.63
CA THR A 113 -15.18 4.71 14.10
C THR A 113 -14.07 3.91 14.77
N VAL A 114 -12.91 3.86 14.11
CA VAL A 114 -11.66 3.39 14.70
C VAL A 114 -10.59 4.44 14.54
N ARG A 115 -9.91 4.78 15.64
CA ARG A 115 -8.73 5.64 15.64
C ARG A 115 -7.49 4.78 15.62
N VAL A 116 -6.62 5.04 14.62
CA VAL A 116 -5.40 4.25 14.36
C VAL A 116 -4.21 5.19 14.33
N GLN A 117 -3.16 4.88 15.08
CA GLN A 117 -1.91 5.64 15.04
C GLN A 117 -1.08 5.33 13.78
N GLY A 118 -0.23 6.29 13.36
CA GLY A 118 0.47 6.28 12.08
C GLY A 118 1.50 5.15 11.87
N GLY A 119 1.89 4.44 12.90
CA GLY A 119 2.79 3.28 12.83
C GLY A 119 2.08 1.93 12.85
N ALA A 120 0.75 1.90 13.05
CA ALA A 120 -0.02 0.66 13.08
C ALA A 120 0.00 -0.07 11.73
N LEU A 121 -0.06 -1.38 11.80
CA LEU A 121 -0.24 -2.26 10.64
C LEU A 121 -1.72 -2.56 10.41
N VAL A 122 -2.06 -3.02 9.22
CA VAL A 122 -3.41 -3.46 8.86
C VAL A 122 -3.89 -4.54 9.82
N GLY A 123 -3.04 -5.53 10.13
CA GLY A 123 -3.34 -6.59 11.08
C GLY A 123 -3.61 -6.11 12.51
N ASP A 124 -2.95 -5.01 12.96
CA ASP A 124 -3.24 -4.41 14.27
C ASP A 124 -4.67 -3.84 14.28
N MET A 125 -5.06 -3.14 13.21
CA MET A 125 -6.41 -2.57 13.08
C MET A 125 -7.47 -3.67 12.99
N ASP A 126 -7.25 -4.69 12.16
CA ASP A 126 -8.20 -5.80 12.01
C ASP A 126 -8.37 -6.57 13.31
N ARG A 127 -7.29 -6.82 14.05
CA ARG A 127 -7.34 -7.50 15.35
C ARG A 127 -8.31 -6.82 16.31
N GLU A 128 -8.24 -5.49 16.43
CA GLU A 128 -9.10 -4.74 17.34
C GLU A 128 -10.53 -4.56 16.81
N THR A 129 -10.71 -4.33 15.52
CA THR A 129 -12.05 -4.15 14.95
C THR A 129 -12.84 -5.46 14.88
N GLN A 130 -12.17 -6.60 14.60
CA GLN A 130 -12.83 -7.90 14.48
C GLN A 130 -13.34 -8.48 15.81
N ILE A 131 -12.86 -8.02 16.96
CA ILE A 131 -13.46 -8.32 18.27
C ILE A 131 -14.95 -7.92 18.29
N HIS A 132 -15.29 -6.88 17.54
CA HIS A 132 -16.63 -6.29 17.46
C HIS A 132 -17.40 -6.67 16.20
N GLY A 133 -16.84 -7.56 15.35
CA GLY A 133 -17.45 -7.87 14.05
C GLY A 133 -17.48 -6.66 13.12
N LEU A 134 -16.45 -5.84 13.17
CA LEU A 134 -16.32 -4.62 12.37
C LEU A 134 -15.08 -4.67 11.47
N VAL A 135 -15.11 -3.94 10.35
CA VAL A 135 -13.99 -3.74 9.43
C VAL A 135 -13.86 -2.27 9.05
N ALA A 136 -12.63 -1.78 8.97
CA ALA A 136 -12.31 -0.56 8.23
C ALA A 136 -11.64 -0.97 6.91
N PRO A 137 -12.10 -0.46 5.73
CA PRO A 137 -11.44 -0.77 4.46
C PRO A 137 -9.95 -0.40 4.51
N CYS A 138 -9.08 -1.39 4.25
CA CYS A 138 -7.63 -1.22 4.24
C CYS A 138 -7.00 -2.16 3.20
N GLY A 139 -5.74 -2.58 3.37
CA GLY A 139 -4.98 -3.37 2.41
C GLY A 139 -5.35 -4.84 2.30
N VAL A 140 -4.57 -5.60 1.53
CA VAL A 140 -4.72 -7.05 1.31
C VAL A 140 -3.64 -7.89 2.01
N VAL A 141 -2.68 -7.25 2.71
CA VAL A 141 -1.58 -7.89 3.45
C VAL A 141 -1.54 -7.32 4.86
N SER A 142 -1.55 -8.18 5.88
CA SER A 142 -1.67 -7.75 7.28
C SER A 142 -0.46 -6.96 7.78
N ASP A 143 0.75 -7.22 7.25
CA ASP A 143 2.01 -6.54 7.59
C ASP A 143 2.16 -5.15 6.92
N THR A 144 1.18 -4.71 6.13
CA THR A 144 1.20 -3.38 5.49
C THR A 144 0.88 -2.29 6.51
N GLY A 145 1.64 -1.18 6.48
CA GLY A 145 1.35 -0.02 7.33
C GLY A 145 0.12 0.76 6.90
N VAL A 146 -0.81 1.00 7.82
CA VAL A 146 -2.06 1.74 7.58
C VAL A 146 -1.80 3.12 6.99
N ALA A 147 -0.79 3.84 7.49
CA ALA A 147 -0.52 5.22 7.09
C ALA A 147 -0.14 5.35 5.61
N GLY A 148 0.94 4.66 5.19
CA GLY A 148 1.42 4.77 3.81
C GLY A 148 0.39 4.28 2.81
N LEU A 149 -0.28 3.17 3.12
CA LEU A 149 -1.34 2.61 2.31
C LEU A 149 -2.49 3.61 2.13
N THR A 150 -3.04 4.14 3.21
CA THR A 150 -4.17 5.09 3.19
C THR A 150 -3.81 6.37 2.42
N LEU A 151 -2.65 6.97 2.68
CA LEU A 151 -2.27 8.23 2.02
C LEU A 151 -2.18 8.12 0.49
N GLY A 152 -1.95 6.93 -0.05
CA GLY A 152 -1.96 6.66 -1.49
C GLY A 152 -3.29 6.16 -2.06
N GLY A 153 -4.32 5.96 -1.20
CA GLY A 153 -5.63 5.44 -1.61
C GLY A 153 -6.14 4.34 -0.69
N GLY A 154 -5.47 3.19 -0.67
CA GLY A 154 -5.78 2.05 0.19
C GLY A 154 -6.87 1.15 -0.38
N GLU A 155 -6.49 0.26 -1.31
CA GLU A 155 -7.37 -0.78 -1.83
C GLU A 155 -7.23 -2.06 -0.98
N GLY A 156 -8.33 -2.81 -0.81
CA GLY A 156 -8.35 -4.01 0.01
C GLY A 156 -9.52 -4.95 -0.26
N TRP A 157 -9.72 -5.94 0.61
CA TRP A 157 -10.69 -7.02 0.42
C TRP A 157 -12.18 -6.60 0.43
N VAL A 158 -12.49 -5.39 0.87
CA VAL A 158 -13.87 -4.88 0.95
C VAL A 158 -14.09 -3.62 0.08
N ARG A 159 -13.12 -3.32 -0.81
CA ARG A 159 -13.09 -2.08 -1.61
C ARG A 159 -14.32 -1.85 -2.48
N ARG A 160 -14.92 -2.90 -3.04
CA ARG A 160 -16.08 -2.73 -3.93
C ARG A 160 -17.36 -2.42 -3.17
N LYS A 161 -17.48 -2.87 -1.93
CA LYS A 161 -18.65 -2.57 -1.09
C LYS A 161 -18.52 -1.25 -0.36
N TYR A 162 -17.33 -0.94 0.16
CA TYR A 162 -17.13 0.18 1.08
C TYR A 162 -16.16 1.26 0.58
N GLY A 163 -15.61 1.11 -0.63
CA GLY A 163 -14.64 2.04 -1.20
C GLY A 163 -13.22 1.81 -0.69
N LEU A 164 -12.35 2.77 -1.01
CA LEU A 164 -10.95 2.79 -0.56
C LEU A 164 -10.83 3.21 0.91
N SER A 165 -9.67 3.01 1.52
CA SER A 165 -9.38 3.50 2.89
C SER A 165 -9.66 5.00 3.02
N ILE A 166 -9.24 5.80 2.02
CA ILE A 166 -9.46 7.26 1.99
C ILE A 166 -10.93 7.66 1.94
N ASP A 167 -11.80 6.81 1.42
CA ASP A 167 -13.25 7.09 1.32
C ASP A 167 -13.94 6.89 2.67
N ASN A 168 -13.29 6.15 3.56
CA ASN A 168 -13.75 5.89 4.92
C ASN A 168 -13.01 6.73 5.97
N LEU A 169 -12.06 7.59 5.56
CA LEU A 169 -11.37 8.50 6.46
C LEU A 169 -12.32 9.61 6.93
N VAL A 170 -12.41 9.79 8.24
CA VAL A 170 -13.22 10.84 8.90
C VAL A 170 -12.34 12.04 9.26
N SER A 171 -11.16 11.76 9.82
CA SER A 171 -10.19 12.79 10.19
C SER A 171 -8.78 12.23 10.32
N ALA A 172 -7.79 13.11 10.33
CA ALA A 172 -6.40 12.77 10.61
C ALA A 172 -5.71 13.87 11.43
N GLN A 173 -4.68 13.51 12.19
CA GLN A 173 -3.76 14.46 12.81
C GLN A 173 -2.46 14.51 12.03
N VAL A 174 -2.03 15.70 11.61
CA VAL A 174 -0.90 15.91 10.72
C VAL A 174 0.08 16.89 11.33
N VAL A 175 1.34 16.51 11.46
CA VAL A 175 2.45 17.43 11.78
C VAL A 175 3.00 17.98 10.47
N THR A 176 2.82 19.28 10.24
CA THR A 176 3.21 19.98 9.02
C THR A 176 4.71 20.33 9.01
N ALA A 177 5.25 20.79 7.87
CA ALA A 177 6.67 21.10 7.70
C ALA A 177 7.16 22.23 8.62
N ASP A 178 6.28 23.09 9.09
CA ASP A 178 6.57 24.14 10.08
C ASP A 178 6.44 23.68 11.54
N GLY A 179 6.19 22.39 11.78
CA GLY A 179 6.11 21.76 13.12
C GLY A 179 4.77 21.93 13.83
N ARG A 180 3.72 22.41 13.16
CA ARG A 180 2.38 22.50 13.77
C ARG A 180 1.62 21.18 13.67
N LEU A 181 0.92 20.82 14.73
CA LEU A 181 -0.05 19.72 14.74
C LEU A 181 -1.42 20.25 14.30
N LEU A 182 -1.91 19.77 13.17
CA LEU A 182 -3.23 20.14 12.63
C LEU A 182 -4.17 18.95 12.61
N THR A 183 -5.46 19.19 12.85
CA THR A 183 -6.53 18.25 12.52
C THR A 183 -7.01 18.52 11.10
N ALA A 184 -7.08 17.49 10.29
CA ALA A 184 -7.65 17.53 8.94
C ALA A 184 -8.94 16.71 8.91
N SER A 185 -10.07 17.33 8.56
CA SER A 185 -11.39 16.71 8.42
C SER A 185 -12.22 17.50 7.41
N ALA A 186 -13.45 17.06 7.14
CA ALA A 186 -14.35 17.80 6.26
C ALA A 186 -14.61 19.24 6.75
N ASP A 187 -14.62 19.47 8.07
CA ASP A 187 -14.94 20.76 8.70
C ASP A 187 -13.70 21.54 9.13
N THR A 188 -12.55 20.87 9.28
CA THR A 188 -11.32 21.48 9.81
C THR A 188 -10.17 21.21 8.84
N ASN A 189 -9.54 22.27 8.30
CA ASN A 189 -8.52 22.19 7.25
C ASN A 189 -8.95 21.27 6.09
N PRO A 190 -10.11 21.53 5.46
CA PRO A 190 -10.69 20.63 4.45
C PRO A 190 -9.83 20.49 3.21
N ASP A 191 -9.01 21.46 2.89
CA ASP A 191 -8.04 21.38 1.79
C ASP A 191 -6.91 20.38 2.11
N LEU A 192 -6.37 20.40 3.33
CA LEU A 192 -5.41 19.42 3.80
C LEU A 192 -6.03 18.00 3.83
N PHE A 193 -7.28 17.92 4.30
CA PHE A 193 -8.05 16.66 4.31
C PHE A 193 -8.24 16.09 2.91
N TRP A 194 -8.54 16.96 1.93
CA TRP A 194 -8.59 16.55 0.52
C TRP A 194 -7.24 16.01 0.05
N GLY A 195 -6.14 16.72 0.36
CA GLY A 195 -4.79 16.41 -0.10
C GLY A 195 -4.27 15.07 0.43
N ILE A 196 -4.49 14.77 1.73
CA ILE A 196 -4.03 13.51 2.34
C ILE A 196 -4.85 12.30 1.90
N ARG A 197 -5.97 12.49 1.22
CA ARG A 197 -6.79 11.42 0.65
C ARG A 197 -6.35 11.07 -0.77
N GLY A 198 -5.11 10.55 -0.92
CA GLY A 198 -4.52 10.11 -2.17
C GLY A 198 -3.25 10.87 -2.61
N GLY A 199 -2.96 12.03 -2.01
CA GLY A 199 -1.76 12.82 -2.34
C GLY A 199 -0.47 12.38 -1.61
N GLY A 200 -0.52 11.28 -0.87
CA GLY A 200 0.67 10.72 -0.18
C GLY A 200 1.15 11.56 1.00
N GLY A 201 2.38 11.34 1.41
CA GLY A 201 3.05 12.01 2.52
C GLY A 201 3.60 13.40 2.21
N ASN A 202 3.06 14.12 1.22
CA ASN A 202 3.58 15.39 0.72
C ASN A 202 3.35 16.58 1.66
N PHE A 203 2.39 16.51 2.56
CA PHE A 203 1.89 17.66 3.32
C PHE A 203 2.26 17.63 4.80
N GLY A 204 2.85 16.54 5.26
CA GLY A 204 3.23 16.35 6.66
C GLY A 204 3.28 14.89 7.09
N VAL A 205 3.61 14.69 8.37
CA VAL A 205 3.61 13.39 9.03
C VAL A 205 2.24 13.17 9.67
N VAL A 206 1.50 12.16 9.20
CA VAL A 206 0.21 11.81 9.80
C VAL A 206 0.44 10.92 11.01
N THR A 207 0.08 11.43 12.19
CA THR A 207 0.30 10.75 13.46
C THR A 207 -0.87 9.87 13.91
N SER A 208 -2.09 10.16 13.43
CA SER A 208 -3.26 9.28 13.61
C SER A 208 -4.32 9.54 12.54
N PHE A 209 -5.10 8.50 12.29
CA PHE A 209 -6.25 8.47 11.38
C PHE A 209 -7.49 8.06 12.17
N THR A 210 -8.66 8.56 11.80
CA THR A 210 -9.96 8.08 12.28
C THR A 210 -10.77 7.62 11.07
N PHE A 211 -11.14 6.34 11.03
CA PHE A 211 -11.92 5.74 9.94
C PHE A 211 -13.33 5.40 10.40
N LYS A 212 -14.28 5.42 9.47
CA LYS A 212 -15.56 4.72 9.63
C LYS A 212 -15.31 3.21 9.65
N VAL A 213 -16.06 2.49 10.48
CA VAL A 213 -16.10 1.03 10.47
C VAL A 213 -17.46 0.52 10.05
N HIS A 214 -17.45 -0.67 9.45
CA HIS A 214 -18.63 -1.31 8.86
C HIS A 214 -18.81 -2.71 9.45
N PRO A 215 -20.06 -3.21 9.58
CA PRO A 215 -20.30 -4.58 10.03
C PRO A 215 -19.73 -5.59 9.02
N LEU A 216 -18.80 -6.42 9.48
CA LEU A 216 -18.27 -7.57 8.76
C LEU A 216 -17.50 -8.47 9.72
N GLY A 217 -17.68 -9.77 9.59
CA GLY A 217 -16.93 -10.77 10.34
C GLY A 217 -17.64 -11.24 11.62
N PRO A 218 -16.94 -11.99 12.51
CA PRO A 218 -15.55 -12.39 12.30
C PRO A 218 -15.32 -13.40 11.16
N MET A 219 -16.37 -14.13 10.73
CA MET A 219 -16.32 -15.13 9.67
C MET A 219 -16.81 -14.53 8.35
N VAL A 220 -16.12 -14.83 7.25
CA VAL A 220 -16.46 -14.40 5.89
C VAL A 220 -16.34 -15.56 4.90
N ALA A 221 -17.10 -15.52 3.81
CA ALA A 221 -16.91 -16.43 2.70
C ALA A 221 -15.67 -16.01 1.90
N PHE A 222 -14.76 -16.95 1.76
CA PHE A 222 -13.51 -16.80 1.00
C PHE A 222 -13.45 -17.84 -0.11
N ALA A 223 -13.00 -17.44 -1.29
CA ALA A 223 -12.59 -18.34 -2.36
C ALA A 223 -11.08 -18.23 -2.58
N GLY A 224 -10.44 -19.40 -2.70
CA GLY A 224 -9.05 -19.57 -3.10
C GLY A 224 -8.94 -20.77 -4.03
N VAL A 225 -8.93 -20.56 -5.35
CA VAL A 225 -8.98 -21.64 -6.34
C VAL A 225 -7.74 -21.60 -7.22
N PHE A 226 -7.11 -22.74 -7.42
CA PHE A 226 -5.82 -22.89 -8.08
C PHE A 226 -5.94 -23.70 -9.36
N HIS A 227 -5.40 -23.19 -10.46
CA HIS A 227 -5.44 -23.82 -11.77
C HIS A 227 -4.03 -23.94 -12.36
N SER A 228 -3.83 -24.88 -13.27
CA SER A 228 -2.60 -24.95 -14.06
C SER A 228 -2.40 -23.67 -14.86
N VAL A 229 -1.17 -23.19 -14.92
CA VAL A 229 -0.80 -22.05 -15.77
C VAL A 229 -1.05 -22.32 -17.25
N ASP A 230 -1.06 -23.57 -17.66
CA ASP A 230 -1.37 -23.97 -19.05
C ASP A 230 -2.83 -23.65 -19.43
N ASN A 231 -3.74 -23.64 -18.44
CA ASN A 231 -5.14 -23.30 -18.64
C ASN A 231 -5.42 -21.78 -18.50
N ALA A 232 -4.39 -20.94 -18.38
CA ALA A 232 -4.56 -19.51 -18.17
C ALA A 232 -5.52 -18.84 -19.18
N PRO A 233 -5.44 -19.10 -20.52
CA PRO A 233 -6.34 -18.43 -21.48
C PRO A 233 -7.82 -18.72 -21.21
N GLU A 234 -8.17 -19.93 -20.83
CA GLU A 234 -9.55 -20.34 -20.50
C GLU A 234 -10.00 -19.75 -19.17
N VAL A 235 -9.16 -19.89 -18.13
CA VAL A 235 -9.47 -19.46 -16.75
C VAL A 235 -9.66 -17.95 -16.70
N TYR A 236 -8.77 -17.13 -17.32
CA TYR A 236 -8.91 -15.70 -17.33
C TYR A 236 -10.17 -15.20 -18.06
N ARG A 237 -10.55 -15.82 -19.18
CA ARG A 237 -11.79 -15.46 -19.89
C ARG A 237 -13.03 -15.83 -19.08
N ALA A 238 -13.08 -17.03 -18.51
CA ALA A 238 -14.19 -17.46 -17.67
C ALA A 238 -14.30 -16.61 -16.39
N TYR A 239 -13.17 -16.28 -15.76
CA TYR A 239 -13.13 -15.37 -14.61
C TYR A 239 -13.67 -13.98 -14.97
N ARG A 240 -13.23 -13.38 -16.08
CA ARG A 240 -13.75 -12.08 -16.56
C ARG A 240 -15.27 -12.11 -16.71
N ASP A 241 -15.79 -13.17 -17.33
CA ASP A 241 -17.22 -13.28 -17.63
C ASP A 241 -18.02 -13.48 -16.34
N TRP A 242 -17.53 -14.27 -15.38
CA TRP A 242 -18.10 -14.37 -14.04
C TRP A 242 -18.04 -13.04 -13.28
N ALA A 243 -16.92 -12.36 -13.28
CA ALA A 243 -16.71 -11.11 -12.55
C ALA A 243 -17.67 -9.99 -12.98
N LYS A 244 -18.14 -9.99 -14.24
CA LYS A 244 -19.15 -9.05 -14.74
C LYS A 244 -20.54 -9.25 -14.11
N THR A 245 -20.80 -10.38 -13.48
CA THR A 245 -22.11 -10.76 -12.92
C THR A 245 -22.22 -10.61 -11.41
N VAL A 246 -21.09 -10.38 -10.72
CA VAL A 246 -21.05 -10.40 -9.26
C VAL A 246 -21.49 -9.07 -8.63
N PRO A 247 -22.13 -9.12 -7.46
CA PRO A 247 -22.53 -7.94 -6.72
C PRO A 247 -21.32 -7.19 -6.11
N ASN A 248 -21.55 -5.97 -5.60
CA ASN A 248 -20.51 -5.15 -5.00
C ASN A 248 -19.96 -5.73 -3.68
N GLU A 249 -20.66 -6.66 -3.06
CA GLU A 249 -20.17 -7.42 -1.90
C GLU A 249 -18.95 -8.29 -2.22
N ILE A 250 -18.74 -8.67 -3.48
CA ILE A 250 -17.57 -9.42 -3.93
C ILE A 250 -16.43 -8.45 -4.25
N SER A 251 -15.30 -8.63 -3.55
CA SER A 251 -13.99 -8.16 -4.00
C SER A 251 -13.16 -9.36 -4.42
N THR A 252 -12.59 -9.31 -5.62
CA THR A 252 -11.90 -10.46 -6.21
C THR A 252 -10.63 -10.05 -6.96
N LEU A 253 -9.77 -11.02 -7.17
CA LEU A 253 -8.54 -10.92 -7.97
C LEU A 253 -8.31 -12.23 -8.74
N ILE A 254 -7.56 -12.14 -9.83
CA ILE A 254 -6.93 -13.26 -10.51
C ILE A 254 -5.47 -12.96 -10.75
N GLY A 255 -4.61 -13.92 -10.55
CA GLY A 255 -3.19 -13.71 -10.78
C GLY A 255 -2.42 -15.00 -11.05
N CYS A 256 -1.17 -14.84 -11.48
CA CYS A 256 -0.23 -15.93 -11.62
C CYS A 256 0.90 -15.78 -10.64
N THR A 257 1.18 -16.84 -9.89
CA THR A 257 2.28 -16.91 -8.93
C THR A 257 2.86 -18.32 -8.89
N THR A 258 3.96 -18.49 -8.17
CA THR A 258 4.48 -19.78 -7.75
C THR A 258 4.43 -19.83 -6.24
N LEU A 259 3.62 -20.72 -5.71
CA LEU A 259 3.40 -20.85 -4.27
C LEU A 259 4.59 -21.56 -3.61
N PRO A 260 5.19 -21.00 -2.55
CA PRO A 260 6.14 -21.75 -1.75
C PRO A 260 5.45 -22.91 -1.05
N ALA A 261 6.22 -23.92 -0.63
CA ALA A 261 5.72 -24.99 0.21
C ALA A 261 5.26 -24.40 1.56
N SER A 262 4.03 -24.66 1.94
CA SER A 262 3.40 -24.20 3.18
C SER A 262 2.50 -25.29 3.75
N GLU A 263 2.37 -25.35 5.08
CA GLU A 263 1.43 -26.26 5.75
C GLU A 263 -0.04 -25.85 5.54
N HIS A 264 -0.28 -24.62 5.08
CA HIS A 264 -1.61 -24.06 4.83
C HIS A 264 -2.13 -24.31 3.41
N THR A 265 -1.31 -24.91 2.54
CA THR A 265 -1.69 -25.16 1.15
C THR A 265 -1.44 -26.63 0.78
N PRO A 266 -2.29 -27.22 -0.11
CA PRO A 266 -2.12 -28.60 -0.58
C PRO A 266 -0.75 -28.80 -1.26
N PRO A 267 -0.06 -29.94 -1.03
CA PRO A 267 1.26 -30.22 -1.62
C PRO A 267 1.29 -30.16 -3.15
N GLU A 268 0.18 -30.44 -3.80
CA GLU A 268 0.03 -30.51 -5.26
C GLU A 268 0.30 -29.17 -5.95
N ILE A 269 0.18 -28.05 -5.21
CA ILE A 269 0.39 -26.69 -5.75
C ILE A 269 1.72 -26.08 -5.32
N HIS A 270 2.51 -26.78 -4.49
CA HIS A 270 3.79 -26.24 -4.01
C HIS A 270 4.83 -26.10 -5.12
N ASN A 271 5.55 -24.99 -5.13
CA ASN A 271 6.66 -24.68 -6.05
C ASN A 271 6.31 -24.85 -7.54
N THR A 272 5.02 -24.75 -7.87
CA THR A 272 4.51 -24.86 -9.23
C THR A 272 3.87 -23.55 -9.66
N PRO A 273 4.10 -23.08 -10.90
CA PRO A 273 3.38 -21.93 -11.45
C PRO A 273 1.87 -22.21 -11.52
N MET A 274 1.09 -21.33 -10.90
CA MET A 274 -0.36 -21.50 -10.78
C MET A 274 -1.08 -20.21 -11.15
N ILE A 275 -2.26 -20.35 -11.76
CA ILE A 275 -3.26 -19.28 -11.77
C ILE A 275 -4.06 -19.41 -10.48
N VAL A 276 -4.20 -18.29 -9.78
CA VAL A 276 -4.95 -18.20 -8.52
C VAL A 276 -6.11 -17.24 -8.73
N THR A 277 -7.32 -17.67 -8.42
CA THR A 277 -8.48 -16.80 -8.28
C THR A 277 -8.84 -16.69 -6.82
N GLY A 278 -8.95 -15.44 -6.33
CA GLY A 278 -9.31 -15.14 -4.94
C GLY A 278 -10.53 -14.25 -4.88
N ALA A 279 -11.44 -14.51 -3.94
CA ALA A 279 -12.59 -13.64 -3.69
C ALA A 279 -12.98 -13.64 -2.21
N VAL A 280 -13.51 -12.48 -1.77
CA VAL A 280 -14.13 -12.31 -0.45
C VAL A 280 -15.52 -11.74 -0.65
N TYR A 281 -16.49 -12.30 0.05
CA TYR A 281 -17.84 -11.76 0.12
C TYR A 281 -18.05 -10.96 1.41
N ALA A 282 -18.29 -9.68 1.27
CA ALA A 282 -18.50 -8.77 2.38
C ALA A 282 -19.99 -8.73 2.81
N GLY A 283 -20.49 -9.86 3.33
CA GLY A 283 -21.90 -10.05 3.73
C GLY A 283 -22.06 -11.29 4.58
N ASP A 284 -23.28 -11.87 4.56
CA ASP A 284 -23.53 -13.15 5.23
C ASP A 284 -22.67 -14.25 4.59
N PRO A 285 -21.89 -15.01 5.38
CA PRO A 285 -20.94 -15.96 4.84
C PRO A 285 -21.61 -17.15 4.11
N GLU A 286 -22.78 -17.60 4.55
CA GLU A 286 -23.50 -18.71 3.90
C GLU A 286 -24.07 -18.28 2.53
N GLU A 287 -24.53 -17.05 2.42
CA GLU A 287 -24.92 -16.46 1.14
C GLU A 287 -23.69 -16.27 0.26
N GLY A 288 -22.59 -15.80 0.84
CA GLY A 288 -21.32 -15.60 0.15
C GLY A 288 -20.82 -16.88 -0.51
N MET A 289 -20.87 -18.02 0.17
CA MET A 289 -20.47 -19.32 -0.40
C MET A 289 -21.30 -19.68 -1.65
N LYS A 290 -22.57 -19.30 -1.71
CA LYS A 290 -23.42 -19.51 -2.91
C LYS A 290 -23.00 -18.58 -4.05
N VAL A 291 -22.70 -17.31 -3.73
CA VAL A 291 -22.30 -16.32 -4.72
C VAL A 291 -20.94 -16.65 -5.36
N ILE A 292 -19.99 -17.19 -4.58
CA ILE A 292 -18.67 -17.60 -5.08
C ILE A 292 -18.64 -18.98 -5.72
N GLN A 293 -19.69 -19.78 -5.60
CA GLN A 293 -19.73 -21.15 -6.15
C GLN A 293 -19.36 -21.21 -7.64
N PRO A 294 -19.86 -20.33 -8.53
CA PRO A 294 -19.49 -20.37 -9.94
C PRO A 294 -17.99 -20.12 -10.19
N LEU A 295 -17.32 -19.33 -9.33
CA LEU A 295 -15.86 -19.12 -9.41
C LEU A 295 -15.11 -20.44 -9.17
N ARG A 296 -15.58 -21.25 -8.22
CA ARG A 296 -15.00 -22.55 -7.86
C ARG A 296 -15.16 -23.60 -8.95
N GLU A 297 -16.10 -23.40 -9.86
CA GLU A 297 -16.43 -24.31 -10.97
C GLU A 297 -15.74 -23.92 -12.29
N ILE A 298 -14.99 -22.81 -12.31
CA ILE A 298 -14.23 -22.40 -13.50
C ILE A 298 -13.18 -23.46 -13.83
N GLY A 299 -13.17 -23.92 -15.08
CA GLY A 299 -12.19 -24.86 -15.61
C GLY A 299 -12.10 -26.16 -14.79
N ASN A 300 -10.87 -26.69 -14.66
CA ASN A 300 -10.57 -27.88 -13.85
C ASN A 300 -9.55 -27.46 -12.78
N PRO A 301 -9.95 -27.00 -11.60
CA PRO A 301 -9.03 -26.58 -10.56
C PRO A 301 -8.17 -27.76 -10.06
N ILE A 302 -6.90 -27.49 -9.77
CA ILE A 302 -5.99 -28.45 -9.15
C ILE A 302 -6.26 -28.51 -7.64
N ALA A 303 -6.57 -27.35 -7.04
CA ALA A 303 -6.91 -27.26 -5.63
C ALA A 303 -7.95 -26.15 -5.41
N ASP A 304 -8.76 -26.33 -4.38
CA ASP A 304 -9.77 -25.39 -3.91
C ASP A 304 -9.72 -25.35 -2.37
N ILE A 305 -9.34 -24.20 -1.82
CA ILE A 305 -9.28 -23.94 -0.37
C ILE A 305 -10.39 -22.99 0.09
N SER A 306 -11.44 -22.86 -0.73
CA SER A 306 -12.57 -21.97 -0.43
C SER A 306 -13.36 -22.47 0.77
N ASP A 307 -13.62 -21.59 1.74
CA ASP A 307 -14.36 -21.92 2.95
C ASP A 307 -14.89 -20.64 3.63
N ILE A 308 -15.64 -20.83 4.70
CA ILE A 308 -15.98 -19.77 5.65
C ILE A 308 -14.85 -19.69 6.68
N ILE A 309 -14.07 -18.62 6.61
CA ILE A 309 -12.87 -18.45 7.44
C ILE A 309 -12.89 -17.09 8.17
N PRO A 310 -12.10 -16.92 9.25
CA PRO A 310 -11.95 -15.62 9.87
C PRO A 310 -11.44 -14.56 8.89
N PHE A 311 -11.98 -13.33 8.94
CA PHE A 311 -11.51 -12.23 8.10
C PHE A 311 -10.02 -11.95 8.31
N SER A 312 -9.53 -12.06 9.55
CA SER A 312 -8.10 -11.95 9.85
C SER A 312 -7.25 -13.02 9.13
N GLY A 313 -7.79 -14.21 8.90
CA GLY A 313 -7.13 -15.25 8.11
C GLY A 313 -7.04 -14.89 6.64
N VAL A 314 -8.09 -14.29 6.06
CA VAL A 314 -8.03 -13.73 4.71
C VAL A 314 -6.98 -12.65 4.60
N GLN A 315 -6.94 -11.73 5.59
CA GLN A 315 -6.04 -10.58 5.61
C GLN A 315 -4.56 -10.99 5.70
N SER A 316 -4.26 -12.13 6.35
CA SER A 316 -2.90 -12.66 6.47
C SER A 316 -2.52 -13.70 5.41
N ALA A 317 -3.44 -14.05 4.50
CA ALA A 317 -3.22 -15.11 3.50
C ALA A 317 -2.03 -14.86 2.56
N PHE A 318 -1.64 -13.61 2.38
CA PHE A 318 -0.52 -13.22 1.53
C PHE A 318 0.76 -12.85 2.28
N ASP A 319 0.79 -12.86 3.63
CA ASP A 319 1.95 -12.40 4.41
C ASP A 319 3.23 -13.18 4.09
N GLU A 320 3.13 -14.49 3.87
CA GLU A 320 4.28 -15.35 3.51
C GLU A 320 4.94 -14.97 2.18
N PHE A 321 4.21 -14.30 1.27
CA PHE A 321 4.73 -13.89 -0.03
C PHE A 321 5.54 -12.59 0.05
N PHE A 322 5.27 -11.74 1.06
CA PHE A 322 5.77 -10.38 1.15
C PHE A 322 6.64 -10.17 2.40
N GLN A 323 7.59 -11.09 2.64
CA GLN A 323 8.47 -11.06 3.80
C GLN A 323 9.37 -9.82 3.83
N ARG A 324 9.24 -9.05 4.88
CA ARG A 324 9.97 -7.80 5.12
C ARG A 324 11.49 -8.00 5.12
N GLY A 325 12.20 -7.16 4.38
CA GLY A 325 13.67 -7.08 4.37
C GLY A 325 14.39 -8.27 3.72
N SER A 326 13.65 -9.27 3.20
CA SER A 326 14.23 -10.44 2.54
C SER A 326 14.15 -10.40 1.02
N LEU A 327 13.15 -9.69 0.49
CA LEU A 327 12.88 -9.60 -0.94
C LEU A 327 13.33 -8.25 -1.52
N ARG A 328 13.97 -8.33 -2.66
CA ARG A 328 14.17 -7.23 -3.60
C ARG A 328 12.89 -7.13 -4.42
N SER A 329 12.34 -5.92 -4.58
CA SER A 329 11.04 -5.74 -5.19
C SER A 329 11.02 -4.58 -6.17
N TYR A 330 10.44 -4.78 -7.35
CA TYR A 330 10.18 -3.74 -8.33
C TYR A 330 8.82 -4.01 -8.97
N TRP A 331 7.85 -3.13 -8.70
CA TRP A 331 6.46 -3.29 -9.09
C TRP A 331 6.01 -2.16 -10.00
N LYS A 332 5.09 -2.46 -10.90
CA LYS A 332 4.41 -1.51 -11.75
C LYS A 332 2.94 -1.86 -11.87
N SER A 333 2.07 -0.88 -11.74
CA SER A 333 0.63 -1.06 -11.90
C SER A 333 0.05 -0.17 -12.99
N THR A 334 -1.10 -0.54 -13.50
CA THR A 334 -1.89 0.27 -14.44
C THR A 334 -3.37 -0.04 -14.31
N TYR A 335 -4.21 0.94 -14.58
CA TYR A 335 -5.65 0.76 -14.62
C TYR A 335 -6.13 0.47 -16.03
N VAL A 336 -7.12 -0.41 -16.15
CA VAL A 336 -7.80 -0.72 -17.41
C VAL A 336 -9.33 -0.66 -17.20
N ASN A 337 -10.05 -0.18 -18.21
CA ASN A 337 -11.51 -0.04 -18.10
C ASN A 337 -12.24 -1.39 -18.16
N ASP A 338 -11.78 -2.29 -19.03
CA ASP A 338 -12.32 -3.65 -19.18
C ASP A 338 -11.20 -4.64 -19.48
N LEU A 339 -11.40 -5.90 -19.13
CA LEU A 339 -10.53 -7.01 -19.52
C LEU A 339 -10.92 -7.48 -20.94
N THR A 340 -10.62 -6.65 -21.95
CA THR A 340 -10.81 -7.02 -23.36
C THR A 340 -9.94 -8.23 -23.72
N ASP A 341 -10.21 -8.88 -24.85
CA ASP A 341 -9.37 -10.00 -25.30
C ASP A 341 -7.92 -9.54 -25.53
N ASP A 342 -7.69 -8.33 -26.03
CA ASP A 342 -6.34 -7.78 -26.20
C ASP A 342 -5.61 -7.62 -24.86
N VAL A 343 -6.29 -7.11 -23.82
CA VAL A 343 -5.72 -7.02 -22.46
C VAL A 343 -5.43 -8.40 -21.89
N LEU A 344 -6.37 -9.34 -22.04
CA LEU A 344 -6.21 -10.71 -21.55
C LEU A 344 -5.08 -11.44 -22.27
N ASP A 345 -4.92 -11.29 -23.56
CA ASP A 345 -3.87 -11.95 -24.32
C ASP A 345 -2.47 -11.49 -23.85
N VAL A 346 -2.30 -10.19 -23.54
CA VAL A 346 -1.05 -9.68 -22.96
C VAL A 346 -0.87 -10.23 -21.54
N VAL A 347 -1.87 -10.11 -20.66
CA VAL A 347 -1.78 -10.55 -19.25
C VAL A 347 -1.49 -12.04 -19.15
N VAL A 348 -2.18 -12.88 -19.93
CA VAL A 348 -1.99 -14.33 -19.99
C VAL A 348 -0.59 -14.68 -20.50
N ASN A 349 -0.13 -14.02 -21.57
CA ASN A 349 1.23 -14.22 -22.07
C ASN A 349 2.28 -13.92 -20.99
N LYS A 350 2.12 -12.79 -20.25
CA LYS A 350 3.04 -12.43 -19.18
C LYS A 350 2.94 -13.40 -18.00
N ALA A 351 1.75 -13.87 -17.65
CA ALA A 351 1.55 -14.88 -16.62
C ALA A 351 2.30 -16.20 -16.93
N GLN A 352 2.24 -16.67 -18.17
CA GLN A 352 2.89 -17.89 -18.61
C GLN A 352 4.42 -17.76 -18.80
N ASN A 353 4.93 -16.55 -19.09
CA ASN A 353 6.34 -16.31 -19.44
C ASN A 353 7.09 -15.46 -18.40
N ARG A 354 6.80 -15.63 -17.12
CA ARG A 354 7.45 -14.91 -16.02
C ARG A 354 8.97 -15.23 -15.97
N PRO A 355 9.83 -14.22 -15.73
CA PRO A 355 11.28 -14.42 -15.71
C PRO A 355 11.80 -15.07 -14.43
N HIS A 356 10.98 -15.06 -13.36
CA HIS A 356 11.32 -15.55 -12.02
C HIS A 356 10.06 -16.09 -11.31
N GLU A 357 10.20 -17.11 -10.50
CA GLU A 357 9.10 -17.76 -9.78
C GLU A 357 8.30 -16.81 -8.87
N ARG A 358 8.97 -15.81 -8.27
CA ARG A 358 8.36 -14.81 -7.38
C ARG A 358 7.86 -13.54 -8.09
N VAL A 359 7.79 -13.55 -9.41
CA VAL A 359 7.09 -12.48 -10.15
C VAL A 359 5.61 -12.80 -10.15
N PHE A 360 4.78 -11.85 -9.71
CA PHE A 360 3.32 -11.95 -9.78
C PHE A 360 2.80 -11.10 -10.94
N VAL A 361 1.80 -11.61 -11.64
CA VAL A 361 0.98 -10.86 -12.57
C VAL A 361 -0.43 -10.94 -12.04
N VAL A 362 -0.92 -9.87 -11.43
CA VAL A 362 -2.18 -9.86 -10.68
C VAL A 362 -3.14 -8.84 -11.27
N THR A 363 -4.39 -9.21 -11.39
CA THR A 363 -5.48 -8.34 -11.83
C THR A 363 -6.52 -8.23 -10.73
N PHE A 364 -6.71 -7.03 -10.21
CA PHE A 364 -7.69 -6.71 -9.17
C PHE A 364 -8.95 -6.15 -9.79
N MET A 365 -10.12 -6.68 -9.40
CA MET A 365 -11.39 -6.07 -9.74
C MET A 365 -11.60 -4.83 -8.87
N MET A 366 -11.75 -3.69 -9.50
CA MET A 366 -12.07 -2.40 -8.88
C MET A 366 -13.58 -2.13 -9.01
N GLY A 367 -13.99 -0.88 -9.13
CA GLY A 367 -15.40 -0.53 -9.33
C GLY A 367 -16.22 -0.53 -8.03
N GLY A 368 -17.54 -0.65 -8.16
CA GLY A 368 -18.45 -0.56 -7.01
C GLY A 368 -18.34 0.80 -6.31
N ALA A 369 -18.32 0.81 -4.98
CA ALA A 369 -18.27 2.04 -4.18
C ALA A 369 -17.05 2.96 -4.46
N ILE A 370 -15.99 2.44 -5.09
CA ILE A 370 -14.87 3.28 -5.55
C ILE A 370 -15.33 4.28 -6.60
N ASN A 371 -16.22 3.85 -7.50
CA ASN A 371 -16.72 4.66 -8.61
C ASN A 371 -17.83 5.64 -8.18
N ASP A 372 -18.40 5.49 -6.97
CA ASP A 372 -19.40 6.41 -6.41
C ASP A 372 -18.79 7.74 -5.96
N VAL A 373 -17.45 7.78 -5.80
CA VAL A 373 -16.69 8.98 -5.42
C VAL A 373 -16.18 9.69 -6.66
N GLY A 374 -16.43 10.99 -6.76
CA GLY A 374 -15.98 11.79 -7.90
C GLY A 374 -14.44 11.90 -7.98
N PRO A 375 -13.88 12.03 -9.19
CA PRO A 375 -12.42 12.03 -9.39
C PRO A 375 -11.72 13.28 -8.80
N GLU A 376 -12.46 14.29 -8.37
CA GLU A 376 -11.97 15.52 -7.74
C GLU A 376 -12.37 15.65 -6.26
N ASP A 377 -13.17 14.71 -5.71
CA ASP A 377 -13.63 14.72 -4.32
C ASP A 377 -12.50 14.36 -3.34
N THR A 378 -11.47 13.69 -3.84
CA THR A 378 -10.22 13.38 -3.13
C THR A 378 -9.02 13.63 -4.06
N ALA A 379 -7.81 13.62 -3.52
CA ALA A 379 -6.60 13.73 -4.34
C ALA A 379 -6.33 12.49 -5.22
N TYR A 380 -6.97 11.36 -4.91
CA TYR A 380 -6.93 10.14 -5.72
C TYR A 380 -7.85 10.29 -6.94
N SER A 381 -7.26 10.33 -8.14
CA SER A 381 -7.97 10.76 -9.35
C SER A 381 -8.64 9.63 -10.14
N GLU A 382 -8.14 8.38 -10.04
CA GLU A 382 -8.69 7.27 -10.80
C GLU A 382 -9.90 6.65 -10.10
N ARG A 383 -11.08 6.94 -10.63
CA ARG A 383 -12.36 6.52 -10.05
C ARG A 383 -13.26 5.77 -11.04
N SER A 384 -12.82 5.62 -12.28
CA SER A 384 -13.66 5.06 -13.36
C SER A 384 -13.25 3.66 -13.79
N ALA A 385 -12.00 3.28 -13.59
CA ALA A 385 -11.50 1.99 -14.01
C ALA A 385 -12.12 0.84 -13.20
N ASN A 386 -12.50 -0.22 -13.90
CA ASN A 386 -13.04 -1.43 -13.28
C ASN A 386 -11.96 -2.45 -12.89
N TRP A 387 -10.74 -2.25 -13.36
CA TRP A 387 -9.65 -3.19 -13.14
C TRP A 387 -8.32 -2.49 -12.93
N MET A 388 -7.47 -3.09 -12.12
CA MET A 388 -6.07 -2.72 -11.97
C MET A 388 -5.22 -3.96 -12.23
N VAL A 389 -4.26 -3.84 -13.13
CA VAL A 389 -3.23 -4.87 -13.37
C VAL A 389 -1.95 -4.44 -12.68
N SER A 390 -1.41 -5.32 -11.84
CA SER A 390 -0.12 -5.14 -11.17
C SER A 390 0.85 -6.21 -11.62
N ILE A 391 2.08 -5.81 -11.89
CA ILE A 391 3.19 -6.66 -12.28
C ILE A 391 4.26 -6.50 -11.22
N ASP A 392 4.31 -7.47 -10.30
CA ASP A 392 5.07 -7.40 -9.07
C ASP A 392 6.31 -8.27 -9.16
N GLY A 393 7.42 -7.68 -9.57
CA GLY A 393 8.72 -8.33 -9.55
C GLY A 393 9.21 -8.46 -8.12
N ASN A 394 9.46 -9.70 -7.66
CA ASN A 394 10.09 -10.01 -6.38
C ASN A 394 11.17 -11.07 -6.60
N TRP A 395 12.31 -10.93 -5.92
CA TRP A 395 13.43 -11.87 -6.02
C TRP A 395 14.38 -11.71 -4.81
N HIS A 396 15.36 -12.62 -4.66
CA HIS A 396 16.29 -12.56 -3.53
C HIS A 396 17.68 -12.01 -3.89
N LYS A 397 18.18 -12.26 -5.11
CA LYS A 397 19.58 -12.07 -5.44
C LYS A 397 19.77 -10.86 -6.34
N GLU A 398 20.66 -9.97 -5.95
CA GLU A 398 21.04 -8.75 -6.71
C GLU A 398 21.39 -9.03 -8.18
N LYS A 399 22.01 -10.17 -8.48
CA LYS A 399 22.34 -10.58 -9.85
C LYS A 399 21.12 -10.72 -10.78
N ASP A 400 19.92 -10.84 -10.23
CA ASP A 400 18.67 -10.99 -10.99
C ASP A 400 17.96 -9.63 -11.21
N ASP A 401 18.50 -8.52 -10.66
CA ASP A 401 17.90 -7.17 -10.72
C ASP A 401 17.59 -6.76 -12.16
N ASP A 402 18.59 -6.67 -13.02
CA ASP A 402 18.42 -6.19 -14.40
C ASP A 402 17.42 -7.05 -15.19
N LYS A 403 17.45 -8.36 -14.98
CA LYS A 403 16.56 -9.30 -15.65
C LYS A 403 15.11 -9.08 -15.24
N VAL A 404 14.85 -8.96 -13.94
CA VAL A 404 13.48 -8.83 -13.43
C VAL A 404 12.95 -7.42 -13.67
N ILE A 405 13.74 -6.39 -13.41
CA ILE A 405 13.33 -4.99 -13.61
C ILE A 405 12.99 -4.70 -15.06
N SER A 406 13.87 -5.09 -16.02
CA SER A 406 13.58 -4.86 -17.45
C SER A 406 12.33 -5.60 -17.89
N TRP A 407 12.14 -6.85 -17.45
CA TRP A 407 10.95 -7.62 -17.81
C TRP A 407 9.67 -6.97 -17.25
N VAL A 408 9.69 -6.50 -15.99
CA VAL A 408 8.54 -5.80 -15.38
C VAL A 408 8.20 -4.52 -16.14
N ARG A 409 9.22 -3.74 -16.55
CA ARG A 409 9.03 -2.53 -17.36
C ARG A 409 8.39 -2.83 -18.71
N ASP A 410 8.91 -3.83 -19.42
CA ASP A 410 8.40 -4.23 -20.73
C ASP A 410 6.97 -4.78 -20.61
N ALA A 411 6.73 -5.65 -19.65
CA ALA A 411 5.41 -6.22 -19.41
C ALA A 411 4.37 -5.15 -19.03
N TRP A 412 4.76 -4.22 -18.16
CA TRP A 412 3.91 -3.08 -17.78
C TRP A 412 3.61 -2.18 -18.98
N ALA A 413 4.60 -1.86 -19.81
CA ALA A 413 4.42 -0.97 -20.97
C ALA A 413 3.39 -1.54 -21.96
N GLU A 414 3.39 -2.85 -22.19
CA GLU A 414 2.42 -3.51 -23.07
C GLU A 414 0.98 -3.41 -22.53
N VAL A 415 0.77 -3.66 -21.21
CA VAL A 415 -0.56 -3.55 -20.61
C VAL A 415 -0.99 -2.08 -20.50
N HIS A 416 -0.05 -1.18 -20.12
CA HIS A 416 -0.32 0.25 -19.93
C HIS A 416 -0.77 0.94 -21.21
N ALA A 417 -0.25 0.50 -22.36
CA ALA A 417 -0.67 0.98 -23.68
C ALA A 417 -2.16 0.68 -23.99
N LEU A 418 -2.75 -0.30 -23.32
CA LEU A 418 -4.18 -0.67 -23.43
C LEU A 418 -5.02 -0.10 -22.26
N GLY A 419 -4.37 0.60 -21.33
CA GLY A 419 -4.96 1.12 -20.09
C GLY A 419 -5.51 2.52 -20.19
N THR A 420 -5.93 3.05 -19.02
CA THR A 420 -6.44 4.43 -18.89
C THR A 420 -5.36 5.49 -18.92
N GLY A 421 -4.09 5.10 -18.83
CA GLY A 421 -2.94 5.98 -18.62
C GLY A 421 -2.68 6.32 -17.15
N SER A 422 -3.53 5.87 -16.22
CA SER A 422 -3.36 6.06 -14.78
C SER A 422 -2.65 4.87 -14.13
N VAL A 423 -2.01 5.12 -12.97
CA VAL A 423 -1.27 4.12 -12.17
C VAL A 423 -1.64 4.22 -10.70
N TYR A 424 -1.44 3.14 -9.94
CA TYR A 424 -1.59 3.12 -8.49
C TYR A 424 -0.22 3.24 -7.82
N LEU A 425 0.04 4.38 -7.16
CA LEU A 425 1.38 4.69 -6.62
C LEU A 425 1.85 3.74 -5.54
N ASN A 426 0.95 3.14 -4.75
CA ASN A 426 1.34 2.16 -3.75
C ASN A 426 1.90 0.86 -4.36
N PHE A 427 1.54 0.55 -5.62
CA PHE A 427 2.04 -0.60 -6.38
C PHE A 427 2.92 -0.17 -7.55
N THR A 428 3.64 0.94 -7.41
CA THR A 428 4.49 1.46 -8.47
C THR A 428 5.84 1.90 -7.93
N SER A 429 6.90 1.23 -8.38
CA SER A 429 8.27 1.70 -8.21
C SER A 429 8.53 2.85 -9.17
N ILE A 430 8.97 3.99 -8.65
CA ILE A 430 9.26 5.21 -9.42
C ILE A 430 10.72 5.64 -9.28
N VAL A 431 11.47 5.00 -8.40
CA VAL A 431 12.91 5.27 -8.21
C VAL A 431 13.67 4.79 -9.44
N ASP A 432 14.62 5.58 -9.91
CA ASP A 432 15.42 5.37 -11.13
C ASP A 432 14.61 5.42 -12.44
N GLU A 433 13.40 5.94 -12.41
CA GLU A 433 12.68 6.27 -13.64
C GLU A 433 13.14 7.63 -14.20
N PRO A 434 13.31 7.77 -15.52
CA PRO A 434 13.85 8.99 -16.12
C PRO A 434 12.93 10.22 -16.03
N THR A 435 11.66 10.02 -15.61
CA THR A 435 10.63 11.06 -15.51
C THR A 435 9.67 10.78 -14.36
N ASN A 436 8.95 11.80 -13.88
CA ASN A 436 7.88 11.67 -12.88
C ASN A 436 6.57 11.07 -13.45
N VAL A 437 6.68 10.26 -14.51
CA VAL A 437 5.50 9.69 -15.21
C VAL A 437 4.53 9.02 -14.23
N GLY A 438 5.03 8.33 -13.19
CA GLY A 438 4.16 7.68 -12.21
C GLY A 438 3.32 8.67 -11.41
N VAL A 439 3.90 9.77 -10.94
CA VAL A 439 3.21 10.81 -10.16
C VAL A 439 2.23 11.58 -11.02
N ASP A 440 2.66 11.98 -12.23
CA ASP A 440 1.82 12.72 -13.17
C ASP A 440 0.61 11.87 -13.60
N SER A 441 0.84 10.59 -13.92
CA SER A 441 -0.21 9.66 -14.34
C SER A 441 -1.17 9.33 -13.20
N ALA A 442 -0.70 9.18 -11.95
CA ALA A 442 -1.55 8.87 -10.81
C ALA A 442 -2.46 10.02 -10.42
N HIS A 443 -1.96 11.26 -10.46
CA HIS A 443 -2.72 12.41 -10.01
C HIS A 443 -3.47 13.14 -11.13
N GLY A 444 -3.00 13.03 -12.38
CA GLY A 444 -3.67 13.56 -13.56
C GLY A 444 -4.20 14.99 -13.35
N ARG A 445 -5.52 15.17 -13.47
CA ARG A 445 -6.21 16.45 -13.28
C ARG A 445 -6.02 17.11 -11.91
N ASN A 446 -5.73 16.32 -10.88
CA ASN A 446 -5.57 16.79 -9.50
C ASN A 446 -4.17 17.33 -9.20
N LEU A 447 -3.18 17.08 -10.07
CA LEU A 447 -1.77 17.42 -9.82
C LEU A 447 -1.57 18.93 -9.57
N LYS A 448 -2.22 19.79 -10.34
CA LYS A 448 -2.12 21.25 -10.16
C LYS A 448 -2.58 21.69 -8.76
N ARG A 449 -3.76 21.22 -8.32
CA ARG A 449 -4.30 21.51 -6.99
C ARG A 449 -3.41 20.97 -5.88
N LEU A 450 -2.81 19.78 -6.10
CA LEU A 450 -1.84 19.19 -5.16
C LEU A 450 -0.57 20.05 -5.05
N ALA A 451 -0.04 20.59 -6.15
CA ALA A 451 1.13 21.46 -6.15
C ALA A 451 0.84 22.81 -5.43
N GLU A 452 -0.33 23.40 -5.63
CA GLU A 452 -0.81 24.58 -4.91
C GLU A 452 -0.94 24.30 -3.40
N LEU A 453 -1.48 23.15 -3.03
CA LEU A 453 -1.59 22.71 -1.65
C LEU A 453 -0.20 22.46 -1.02
N LYS A 454 0.70 21.85 -1.77
CA LYS A 454 2.11 21.66 -1.36
C LYS A 454 2.79 23.00 -1.08
N ALA A 455 2.60 24.01 -1.93
CA ALA A 455 3.12 25.34 -1.71
C ALA A 455 2.59 26.00 -0.43
N LYS A 456 1.35 25.66 0.00
CA LYS A 456 0.75 26.15 1.24
C LYS A 456 1.32 25.47 2.50
N TYR A 457 1.45 24.15 2.51
CA TYR A 457 1.80 23.39 3.71
C TYR A 457 3.28 22.99 3.81
N ASP A 458 3.98 22.97 2.67
CA ASP A 458 5.40 22.64 2.58
C ASP A 458 6.09 23.41 1.42
N PRO A 459 6.16 24.75 1.48
CA PRO A 459 6.68 25.59 0.40
C PRO A 459 8.16 25.31 0.07
N ASN A 460 8.91 24.78 1.01
CA ASN A 460 10.34 24.46 0.83
C ASN A 460 10.56 23.00 0.37
N ASN A 461 9.48 22.25 0.08
CA ASN A 461 9.55 20.85 -0.26
C ASN A 461 10.39 20.04 0.74
N PHE A 462 10.12 20.23 2.03
CA PHE A 462 10.80 19.56 3.14
C PHE A 462 10.51 18.04 3.13
N PHE A 463 9.23 17.65 2.96
CA PHE A 463 8.79 16.26 2.80
C PHE A 463 8.86 15.84 1.34
N ARG A 464 10.04 15.46 0.87
CA ARG A 464 10.28 15.05 -0.52
C ARG A 464 10.64 13.56 -0.71
N MET A 465 10.92 12.85 0.39
CA MET A 465 11.18 11.39 0.36
C MET A 465 9.84 10.64 0.35
N ASN A 466 9.10 10.81 -0.75
CA ASN A 466 7.80 10.23 -1.03
C ASN A 466 7.58 10.24 -2.56
N ASN A 467 6.37 9.94 -3.03
CA ASN A 467 5.94 10.22 -4.41
C ASN A 467 5.81 11.75 -4.55
N ASN A 468 6.94 12.43 -4.72
CA ASN A 468 7.09 13.86 -4.48
C ASN A 468 6.33 14.72 -5.49
N ILE A 469 5.52 15.61 -4.95
CA ILE A 469 4.83 16.69 -5.67
C ILE A 469 5.59 17.97 -5.39
N ALA A 470 6.14 18.60 -6.42
CA ALA A 470 6.81 19.89 -6.27
C ALA A 470 5.80 21.00 -5.90
N PRO A 471 6.16 21.95 -5.03
CA PRO A 471 5.34 23.13 -4.79
C PRO A 471 5.17 23.97 -6.08
N ALA A 472 3.96 24.54 -6.27
CA ALA A 472 3.65 25.42 -7.42
C ALA A 472 4.46 26.73 -7.40
#